data_7d768d7ec00c1eb8599f65bf5c733c2a
#
_entry.id   7d768d7ec00c1eb8599f65bf5c733c2a
#
_cell.length_a   1.000
_cell.length_b   1.000
_cell.length_c   1.000
_cell.angle_alpha   90.00
_cell.angle_beta   90.00
_cell.angle_gamma   90.00
#
_symmetry.space_group_name_H-M   'P 1'
#
loop_
_entity.id
_entity.type
_entity.pdbx_description
1 polymer ?
#
loop_
_entity_poly.entity_id
_entity_poly.type
_entity_poly.pdbx_seq_one_letter_code
_entity_poly.pdbx_strand_id
1 'polypeptide(L)'
;KEWKKFILIFFTFLLSFGVTSIGGNYLKVTQTEVTLIQEKGLSKSPLLFIDLGLTFIGHDQEDMKEGLLQYIDVDQREQYNNGMFKQENVKKEIKRRLKEYSFLGFLNHLYYKHSLTVSEGTLGWLYRDVEYEKTPYISPLYPYTKKNLVAQFIRTYFLSVDKSEYRYYEIVKQVVWIVMSVGIIFALWKYHADDKLNGISLAVFGGLLFLLIFEGGKTRYLIQFLPQIIILSALGLTEYLPDWLKSKKGEKIK
;
A
#
# COMPACT_ATOMS: atom_id res chain seq x y z
N LYS A 1 -18.68 5.04 31.08
CA LYS A 1 -17.45 4.25 31.40
C LYS A 1 -16.59 4.04 30.13
N GLU A 2 -17.19 3.79 28.98
CA GLU A 2 -16.50 3.55 27.68
C GLU A 2 -15.82 4.81 27.12
N TRP A 3 -16.43 5.99 27.28
CA TRP A 3 -15.83 7.26 26.85
C TRP A 3 -14.45 7.54 27.49
N LYS A 4 -14.28 7.15 28.78
CA LYS A 4 -12.99 7.31 29.45
C LYS A 4 -11.91 6.41 28.85
N LYS A 5 -12.28 5.19 28.43
CA LYS A 5 -11.34 4.28 27.73
C LYS A 5 -10.95 4.84 26.37
N PHE A 6 -11.93 5.35 25.62
CA PHE A 6 -11.67 5.97 24.30
C PHE A 6 -10.71 7.17 24.44
N ILE A 7 -10.98 8.06 25.40
CA ILE A 7 -10.11 9.21 25.67
C ILE A 7 -8.69 8.73 26.04
N LEU A 8 -8.57 7.72 26.90
CA LEU A 8 -7.27 7.19 27.28
C LEU A 8 -6.49 6.64 26.09
N ILE A 9 -7.13 5.82 25.26
CA ILE A 9 -6.53 5.26 24.03
C ILE A 9 -6.10 6.39 23.09
N PHE A 10 -6.95 7.39 22.87
CA PHE A 10 -6.65 8.53 22.02
C PHE A 10 -5.45 9.34 22.53
N PHE A 11 -5.40 9.63 23.82
CA PHE A 11 -4.26 10.31 24.44
C PHE A 11 -2.98 9.50 24.38
N THR A 12 -3.06 8.18 24.61
CA THR A 12 -1.90 7.28 24.50
C THR A 12 -1.36 7.29 23.07
N PHE A 13 -2.25 7.25 22.07
CA PHE A 13 -1.87 7.35 20.66
C PHE A 13 -1.18 8.69 20.34
N LEU A 14 -1.76 9.81 20.76
CA LEU A 14 -1.18 11.15 20.57
C LEU A 14 0.17 11.29 21.26
N LEU A 15 0.30 10.79 22.48
CA LEU A 15 1.56 10.81 23.23
C LEU A 15 2.62 9.98 22.51
N SER A 16 2.30 8.77 22.11
CA SER A 16 3.20 7.88 21.37
C SER A 16 3.66 8.52 20.05
N PHE A 17 2.73 9.09 19.30
CA PHE A 17 3.03 9.81 18.06
C PHE A 17 3.93 11.04 18.32
N GLY A 18 3.64 11.81 19.35
CA GLY A 18 4.43 12.98 19.75
C GLY A 18 5.86 12.59 20.13
N VAL A 19 6.03 11.60 20.99
CA VAL A 19 7.34 11.09 21.42
C VAL A 19 8.14 10.56 20.24
N THR A 20 7.53 9.77 19.35
CA THR A 20 8.19 9.23 18.16
C THR A 20 8.61 10.35 17.20
N SER A 21 7.75 11.35 17.01
CA SER A 21 8.01 12.48 16.14
C SER A 21 9.15 13.38 16.65
N ILE A 22 9.13 13.68 17.96
CA ILE A 22 10.19 14.45 18.62
C ILE A 22 11.52 13.67 18.61
N GLY A 23 11.49 12.39 18.97
CA GLY A 23 12.66 11.51 18.94
C GLY A 23 13.26 11.39 17.54
N GLY A 24 12.42 11.20 16.53
CA GLY A 24 12.85 11.14 15.13
C GLY A 24 13.47 12.46 14.65
N ASN A 25 12.90 13.60 15.03
CA ASN A 25 13.49 14.90 14.71
C ASN A 25 14.82 15.13 15.46
N TYR A 26 14.89 14.76 16.72
CA TYR A 26 16.13 14.85 17.50
C TYR A 26 17.24 14.03 16.85
N LEU A 27 16.97 12.77 16.48
CA LEU A 27 17.94 11.90 15.79
C LEU A 27 18.38 12.48 14.44
N LYS A 28 17.47 13.10 13.68
CA LYS A 28 17.81 13.76 12.41
C LYS A 28 18.75 14.96 12.58
N VAL A 29 18.55 15.74 13.64
CA VAL A 29 19.34 16.95 13.89
C VAL A 29 20.69 16.64 14.52
N THR A 30 20.77 15.60 15.36
CA THR A 30 21.99 15.25 16.10
C THR A 30 22.92 14.28 15.37
N GLN A 31 22.42 13.59 14.32
CA GLN A 31 23.28 12.70 13.53
C GLN A 31 24.31 13.54 12.74
N THR A 32 25.56 13.06 12.70
CA THR A 32 26.68 13.73 12.05
C THR A 32 27.20 13.02 10.79
N GLU A 33 26.71 11.80 10.53
CA GLU A 33 27.21 10.98 9.43
C GLU A 33 26.62 11.36 8.06
N VAL A 34 25.45 12.01 8.05
CA VAL A 34 24.75 12.42 6.82
C VAL A 34 24.40 13.90 6.90
N THR A 35 24.88 14.68 5.95
CA THR A 35 24.47 16.08 5.82
C THR A 35 23.08 16.18 5.25
N LEU A 36 22.11 16.56 6.08
CA LEU A 36 20.73 16.81 5.64
C LEU A 36 20.62 18.21 5.05
N ILE A 37 20.40 18.30 3.75
CA ILE A 37 20.14 19.59 3.08
C ILE A 37 18.70 20.00 3.40
N GLN A 38 18.54 21.00 4.25
CA GLN A 38 17.23 21.53 4.65
C GLN A 38 16.83 22.74 3.78
N GLU A 39 16.79 22.56 2.47
CA GLU A 39 16.32 23.61 1.58
C GLU A 39 14.80 23.60 1.44
N LYS A 40 14.19 24.80 1.37
CA LYS A 40 12.77 24.95 1.12
C LYS A 40 12.42 24.38 -0.26
N GLY A 41 11.56 23.36 -0.30
CA GLY A 41 11.09 22.72 -1.53
C GLY A 41 11.70 21.36 -1.83
N LEU A 42 12.73 20.90 -1.09
CA LEU A 42 13.22 19.51 -1.19
C LEU A 42 12.44 18.56 -0.30
N SER A 43 11.95 19.05 0.86
CA SER A 43 11.13 18.23 1.75
C SER A 43 9.72 18.05 1.20
N LYS A 44 9.36 16.80 0.92
CA LYS A 44 8.01 16.46 0.47
C LYS A 44 7.02 16.56 1.63
N SER A 45 6.06 17.47 1.52
CA SER A 45 4.95 17.59 2.48
C SER A 45 4.05 16.35 2.44
N PRO A 46 3.45 15.91 3.57
CA PRO A 46 2.41 14.89 3.57
C PRO A 46 1.23 15.20 2.62
N LEU A 47 0.96 16.47 2.35
CA LEU A 47 -0.05 16.90 1.37
C LEU A 47 0.26 16.41 -0.06
N LEU A 48 1.53 16.16 -0.38
CA LEU A 48 1.91 15.61 -1.69
C LEU A 48 1.28 14.24 -1.93
N PHE A 49 1.11 13.43 -0.89
CA PHE A 49 0.44 12.14 -1.01
C PHE A 49 -1.07 12.28 -1.25
N ILE A 50 -1.69 13.37 -0.75
CA ILE A 50 -3.09 13.69 -1.09
C ILE A 50 -3.20 14.08 -2.57
N ASP A 51 -2.26 14.90 -3.05
CA ASP A 51 -2.20 15.24 -4.48
C ASP A 51 -2.01 13.99 -5.34
N LEU A 52 -1.06 13.12 -4.96
CA LEU A 52 -0.87 11.80 -5.59
C LEU A 52 -2.16 10.97 -5.59
N GLY A 53 -2.92 11.02 -4.50
CA GLY A 53 -4.21 10.36 -4.38
C GLY A 53 -5.30 10.89 -5.31
N LEU A 54 -5.15 12.10 -5.83
CA LEU A 54 -6.08 12.76 -6.75
C LEU A 54 -5.63 12.69 -8.22
N THR A 55 -4.48 12.07 -8.51
CA THR A 55 -3.94 11.95 -9.86
C THR A 55 -4.74 10.99 -10.73
N PHE A 56 -4.48 11.06 -12.02
CA PHE A 56 -5.08 10.15 -12.99
C PHE A 56 -4.60 8.71 -12.75
N ILE A 57 -5.54 7.78 -12.69
CA ILE A 57 -5.29 6.38 -12.37
C ILE A 57 -4.37 5.75 -13.43
N GLY A 58 -3.28 5.14 -12.98
CA GLY A 58 -2.29 4.49 -13.84
C GLY A 58 -1.08 5.37 -14.22
N HIS A 59 -1.18 6.69 -14.09
CA HIS A 59 -0.11 7.65 -14.38
C HIS A 59 0.18 8.57 -13.19
N ASP A 60 -0.01 8.08 -12.00
CA ASP A 60 -0.03 8.83 -10.74
C ASP A 60 1.18 9.75 -10.54
N GLN A 61 2.41 9.26 -10.75
CA GLN A 61 3.61 10.06 -10.51
C GLN A 61 3.88 11.08 -11.61
N GLU A 62 3.63 10.71 -12.86
CA GLU A 62 3.80 11.60 -14.02
C GLU A 62 2.78 12.72 -13.97
N ASP A 63 1.51 12.40 -13.82
CA ASP A 63 0.43 13.38 -13.70
C ASP A 63 0.61 14.33 -12.51
N MET A 64 1.06 13.82 -11.35
CA MET A 64 1.39 14.66 -10.19
C MET A 64 2.52 15.63 -10.53
N LYS A 65 3.59 15.16 -11.18
CA LYS A 65 4.74 15.98 -11.56
C LYS A 65 4.33 17.06 -12.56
N GLU A 66 3.61 16.70 -13.61
CA GLU A 66 3.11 17.64 -14.63
C GLU A 66 2.20 18.70 -14.02
N GLY A 67 1.27 18.28 -13.14
CA GLY A 67 0.39 19.19 -12.42
C GLY A 67 1.13 20.20 -11.55
N LEU A 68 2.22 19.79 -10.88
CA LEU A 68 3.01 20.70 -10.04
C LEU A 68 3.95 21.59 -10.87
N LEU A 69 4.47 21.12 -12.01
CA LEU A 69 5.36 21.90 -12.87
C LEU A 69 4.69 23.13 -13.49
N GLN A 70 3.36 23.18 -13.59
CA GLN A 70 2.65 24.35 -14.07
C GLN A 70 2.83 25.60 -13.17
N TYR A 71 3.22 25.42 -11.90
CA TYR A 71 3.46 26.51 -10.94
C TYR A 71 4.92 26.96 -10.92
N ILE A 72 5.76 26.43 -11.83
CA ILE A 72 7.19 26.74 -11.92
C ILE A 72 7.47 27.38 -13.26
N ASP A 73 8.28 28.43 -13.26
CA ASP A 73 8.72 29.13 -14.46
C ASP A 73 9.42 28.16 -15.42
N VAL A 74 9.18 28.31 -16.69
CA VAL A 74 9.59 27.34 -17.73
C VAL A 74 11.10 27.10 -17.73
N ASP A 75 11.88 28.14 -17.53
CA ASP A 75 13.35 28.12 -17.46
C ASP A 75 13.92 27.43 -16.20
N GLN A 76 13.08 27.27 -15.16
CA GLN A 76 13.47 26.65 -13.90
C GLN A 76 13.01 25.19 -13.79
N ARG A 77 12.14 24.70 -14.67
CA ARG A 77 11.50 23.38 -14.55
C ARG A 77 12.47 22.21 -14.50
N GLU A 78 13.58 22.30 -15.21
CA GLU A 78 14.59 21.24 -15.27
C GLU A 78 15.60 21.29 -14.12
N GLN A 79 15.59 22.35 -13.31
CA GLN A 79 16.48 22.45 -12.17
C GLN A 79 16.12 21.43 -11.11
N TYR A 80 17.15 20.81 -10.49
CA TYR A 80 16.99 19.78 -9.46
C TYR A 80 16.10 20.25 -8.29
N ASN A 81 16.25 21.50 -7.85
CA ASN A 81 15.45 22.10 -6.78
C ASN A 81 14.63 23.28 -7.32
N ASN A 82 13.73 23.00 -8.23
CA ASN A 82 12.85 24.00 -8.83
C ASN A 82 11.72 24.49 -7.91
N GLY A 83 11.58 23.90 -6.73
CA GLY A 83 10.56 24.29 -5.74
C GLY A 83 9.15 23.77 -6.05
N MET A 84 8.96 22.85 -7.00
CA MET A 84 7.62 22.32 -7.33
C MET A 84 6.92 21.67 -6.13
N PHE A 85 7.68 21.05 -5.20
CA PHE A 85 7.12 20.42 -4.00
C PHE A 85 6.86 21.40 -2.84
N LYS A 86 7.00 22.71 -3.06
CA LYS A 86 6.61 23.70 -2.03
C LYS A 86 5.15 23.50 -1.64
N GLN A 87 4.88 23.54 -0.35
CA GLN A 87 3.54 23.27 0.19
C GLN A 87 2.44 24.14 -0.43
N GLU A 88 2.78 25.36 -0.82
CA GLU A 88 1.84 26.28 -1.48
C GLU A 88 1.40 25.77 -2.86
N ASN A 89 2.35 25.27 -3.66
CA ASN A 89 2.08 24.70 -4.99
C ASN A 89 1.23 23.44 -4.87
N VAL A 90 1.59 22.54 -3.92
CA VAL A 90 0.82 21.32 -3.65
C VAL A 90 -0.61 21.66 -3.23
N LYS A 91 -0.82 22.65 -2.36
CA LYS A 91 -2.17 23.10 -1.97
C LYS A 91 -2.97 23.66 -3.15
N LYS A 92 -2.31 24.44 -4.03
CA LYS A 92 -2.96 24.96 -5.23
C LYS A 92 -3.39 23.83 -6.15
N GLU A 93 -2.52 22.83 -6.35
CA GLU A 93 -2.79 21.68 -7.20
C GLU A 93 -3.94 20.82 -6.67
N ILE A 94 -3.93 20.46 -5.38
CA ILE A 94 -5.03 19.75 -4.73
C ILE A 94 -6.36 20.50 -4.95
N LYS A 95 -6.36 21.82 -4.75
CA LYS A 95 -7.56 22.63 -4.92
C LYS A 95 -8.03 22.67 -6.38
N ARG A 96 -7.09 22.71 -7.34
CA ARG A 96 -7.39 22.65 -8.78
C ARG A 96 -8.06 21.32 -9.12
N ARG A 97 -7.42 20.20 -8.76
CA ARG A 97 -7.92 18.84 -9.03
C ARG A 97 -9.31 18.59 -8.42
N LEU A 98 -9.51 18.99 -7.17
CA LEU A 98 -10.82 18.85 -6.52
C LEU A 98 -11.93 19.67 -7.20
N LYS A 99 -11.59 20.82 -7.82
CA LYS A 99 -12.56 21.63 -8.55
C LYS A 99 -12.93 21.04 -9.92
N GLU A 100 -12.04 20.26 -10.51
CA GLU A 100 -12.27 19.62 -11.81
C GLU A 100 -13.20 18.41 -11.71
N TYR A 101 -13.27 17.79 -10.53
CA TYR A 101 -14.20 16.70 -10.30
C TYR A 101 -15.64 17.21 -10.11
N SER A 102 -16.58 16.64 -10.87
CA SER A 102 -17.98 16.63 -10.45
C SER A 102 -18.11 15.64 -9.28
N PHE A 103 -19.18 15.74 -8.50
CA PHE A 103 -19.43 14.81 -7.39
C PHE A 103 -19.42 13.35 -7.84
N LEU A 104 -20.15 13.01 -8.91
CA LEU A 104 -20.17 11.66 -9.46
C LEU A 104 -18.81 11.25 -10.06
N GLY A 105 -18.10 12.19 -10.70
CA GLY A 105 -16.76 11.97 -11.21
C GLY A 105 -15.77 11.62 -10.10
N PHE A 106 -15.86 12.29 -8.96
CA PHE A 106 -15.03 11.99 -7.78
C PHE A 106 -15.35 10.61 -7.18
N LEU A 107 -16.63 10.26 -7.04
CA LEU A 107 -17.03 8.93 -6.57
C LEU A 107 -16.54 7.83 -7.52
N ASN A 108 -16.65 8.06 -8.81
CA ASN A 108 -16.14 7.13 -9.82
C ASN A 108 -14.61 6.97 -9.74
N HIS A 109 -13.88 8.06 -9.57
CA HIS A 109 -12.42 8.03 -9.34
C HIS A 109 -12.07 7.18 -8.11
N LEU A 110 -12.75 7.38 -6.98
CA LEU A 110 -12.54 6.59 -5.77
C LEU A 110 -12.85 5.10 -5.99
N TYR A 111 -13.93 4.80 -6.70
CA TYR A 111 -14.31 3.42 -7.03
C TYR A 111 -13.24 2.72 -7.88
N TYR A 112 -12.80 3.34 -8.97
CA TYR A 112 -11.75 2.76 -9.82
C TYR A 112 -10.44 2.59 -9.07
N LYS A 113 -10.05 3.57 -8.30
CA LYS A 113 -8.86 3.54 -7.49
C LYS A 113 -8.89 2.42 -6.45
N HIS A 114 -10.01 2.27 -5.74
CA HIS A 114 -10.23 1.15 -4.82
C HIS A 114 -10.16 -0.18 -5.56
N SER A 115 -10.85 -0.30 -6.69
CA SER A 115 -10.84 -1.52 -7.51
C SER A 115 -9.43 -1.92 -7.90
N LEU A 116 -8.60 -0.98 -8.36
CA LEU A 116 -7.20 -1.26 -8.67
C LEU A 116 -6.41 -1.70 -7.43
N THR A 117 -6.65 -1.06 -6.28
CA THR A 117 -5.95 -1.42 -5.04
C THR A 117 -6.22 -2.86 -4.62
N VAL A 118 -7.44 -3.37 -4.83
CA VAL A 118 -7.84 -4.70 -4.34
C VAL A 118 -7.95 -5.77 -5.44
N SER A 119 -7.72 -5.43 -6.71
CA SER A 119 -8.00 -6.33 -7.84
C SER A 119 -7.00 -7.46 -8.01
N GLU A 120 -5.75 -7.25 -7.60
CA GLU A 120 -4.63 -8.11 -8.00
C GLU A 120 -4.03 -8.88 -6.83
N GLY A 121 -4.06 -10.22 -6.93
CA GLY A 121 -3.49 -11.12 -5.92
C GLY A 121 -1.96 -11.19 -5.89
N THR A 122 -1.29 -10.60 -6.89
CA THR A 122 0.19 -10.57 -6.90
C THR A 122 0.76 -9.55 -5.91
N LEU A 123 -0.07 -8.59 -5.43
CA LEU A 123 0.31 -7.49 -4.55
C LEU A 123 1.49 -6.68 -5.10
N GLY A 124 1.64 -6.62 -6.42
CA GLY A 124 2.75 -5.93 -7.08
C GLY A 124 4.12 -6.47 -6.67
N TRP A 125 4.22 -7.76 -6.36
CA TRP A 125 5.44 -8.43 -5.90
C TRP A 125 6.63 -8.21 -6.81
N LEU A 126 6.38 -8.24 -8.13
CA LEU A 126 7.39 -7.91 -9.11
C LEU A 126 6.91 -6.74 -9.94
N TYR A 127 7.70 -5.69 -9.95
CA TYR A 127 7.37 -4.46 -10.66
C TYR A 127 7.81 -4.58 -12.12
N ARG A 128 6.91 -4.32 -13.07
CA ARG A 128 7.21 -4.39 -14.50
C ARG A 128 8.24 -3.36 -14.98
N ASP A 129 8.52 -2.34 -14.19
CA ASP A 129 9.52 -1.32 -14.52
C ASP A 129 10.95 -1.88 -14.66
N VAL A 130 11.20 -3.07 -14.13
CA VAL A 130 12.47 -3.78 -14.32
C VAL A 130 12.66 -4.19 -15.80
N GLU A 131 11.57 -4.32 -16.56
CA GLU A 131 11.61 -4.62 -17.99
C GLU A 131 12.23 -3.51 -18.84
N TYR A 132 12.20 -2.28 -18.36
CA TYR A 132 12.69 -1.10 -19.09
C TYR A 132 14.10 -0.67 -18.73
N GLU A 133 14.72 -1.33 -17.75
CA GLU A 133 16.12 -1.07 -17.45
C GLU A 133 17.01 -1.62 -18.57
N LYS A 134 17.87 -0.76 -19.13
CA LYS A 134 18.85 -1.11 -20.17
C LYS A 134 19.83 -2.20 -19.73
N THR A 135 19.98 -2.39 -18.44
CA THR A 135 20.81 -3.42 -17.81
C THR A 135 19.93 -4.23 -16.85
N PRO A 136 19.54 -5.47 -17.20
CA PRO A 136 18.76 -6.30 -16.30
C PRO A 136 19.55 -6.54 -15.00
N TYR A 137 18.89 -6.37 -13.86
CA TYR A 137 19.48 -6.69 -12.57
C TYR A 137 19.81 -8.17 -12.52
N ILE A 138 21.10 -8.46 -12.48
CA ILE A 138 21.60 -9.82 -12.31
C ILE A 138 21.98 -10.00 -10.84
N SER A 139 21.22 -10.85 -10.13
CA SER A 139 21.53 -11.18 -8.74
C SER A 139 23.00 -11.60 -8.57
N PRO A 140 23.71 -11.12 -7.54
CA PRO A 140 25.06 -11.57 -7.22
C PRO A 140 25.19 -13.10 -7.07
N LEU A 141 24.08 -13.76 -6.74
CA LEU A 141 24.02 -15.23 -6.62
C LEU A 141 23.83 -15.94 -7.96
N TYR A 142 23.60 -15.21 -9.05
CA TYR A 142 23.37 -15.81 -10.37
C TYR A 142 24.52 -16.72 -10.83
N PRO A 143 25.79 -16.36 -10.72
CA PRO A 143 26.92 -17.22 -11.16
C PRO A 143 26.89 -18.60 -10.49
N TYR A 144 26.48 -18.66 -9.21
CA TYR A 144 26.41 -19.89 -8.42
C TYR A 144 25.17 -20.72 -8.69
N THR A 145 24.07 -20.09 -9.09
CA THR A 145 22.78 -20.73 -9.23
C THR A 145 22.32 -20.94 -10.68
N LYS A 146 23.08 -20.43 -11.67
CA LYS A 146 22.69 -20.49 -13.10
C LYS A 146 22.49 -21.90 -13.65
N LYS A 147 23.22 -22.91 -13.11
CA LYS A 147 23.10 -24.32 -13.50
C LYS A 147 22.21 -25.15 -12.60
N ASN A 148 21.69 -24.57 -11.51
CA ASN A 148 20.83 -25.29 -10.57
C ASN A 148 19.39 -25.31 -11.10
N LEU A 149 18.83 -26.50 -11.29
CA LEU A 149 17.48 -26.70 -11.86
C LEU A 149 16.38 -26.07 -11.00
N VAL A 150 16.49 -26.17 -9.67
CA VAL A 150 15.50 -25.55 -8.75
C VAL A 150 15.56 -24.03 -8.85
N ALA A 151 16.75 -23.47 -8.88
CA ALA A 151 16.91 -22.03 -9.04
C ALA A 151 16.41 -21.53 -10.40
N GLN A 152 16.62 -22.29 -11.46
CA GLN A 152 16.07 -21.98 -12.79
C GLN A 152 14.53 -22.05 -12.78
N PHE A 153 13.94 -23.08 -12.18
CA PHE A 153 12.52 -23.21 -12.02
C PHE A 153 11.92 -22.01 -11.27
N ILE A 154 12.50 -21.65 -10.11
CA ILE A 154 12.06 -20.49 -9.34
C ILE A 154 12.14 -19.21 -10.18
N ARG A 155 13.24 -18.98 -10.89
CA ARG A 155 13.37 -17.79 -11.76
C ARG A 155 12.30 -17.76 -12.84
N THR A 156 12.09 -18.87 -13.54
CA THR A 156 11.18 -18.94 -14.66
C THR A 156 9.72 -18.74 -14.23
N TYR A 157 9.29 -19.43 -13.18
CA TYR A 157 7.88 -19.45 -12.79
C TYR A 157 7.48 -18.37 -11.78
N PHE A 158 8.41 -17.85 -10.98
CA PHE A 158 8.10 -16.95 -9.87
C PHE A 158 8.71 -15.54 -9.98
N LEU A 159 9.78 -15.37 -10.75
CA LEU A 159 10.52 -14.12 -10.78
C LEU A 159 10.59 -13.47 -12.18
N SER A 160 10.44 -14.20 -13.26
CA SER A 160 10.55 -13.67 -14.62
C SER A 160 9.19 -13.22 -15.14
N VAL A 161 8.80 -11.99 -14.83
CA VAL A 161 7.49 -11.40 -15.17
C VAL A 161 7.23 -11.34 -16.68
N ASP A 162 8.28 -11.22 -17.47
CA ASP A 162 8.27 -11.15 -18.93
C ASP A 162 8.02 -12.50 -19.62
N LYS A 163 8.12 -13.61 -18.89
CA LYS A 163 7.92 -14.96 -19.42
C LYS A 163 6.49 -15.44 -19.30
N SER A 164 6.06 -16.19 -20.31
CA SER A 164 4.72 -16.81 -20.34
C SER A 164 4.45 -17.73 -19.14
N GLU A 165 5.49 -18.37 -18.62
CA GLU A 165 5.42 -19.28 -17.48
C GLU A 165 5.05 -18.58 -16.17
N TYR A 166 5.42 -17.32 -16.01
CA TYR A 166 5.04 -16.52 -14.85
C TYR A 166 3.52 -16.37 -14.71
N ARG A 167 2.78 -16.43 -15.82
CA ARG A 167 1.31 -16.37 -15.84
C ARG A 167 0.66 -17.45 -14.97
N TYR A 168 1.24 -18.64 -14.90
CA TYR A 168 0.72 -19.69 -14.00
C TYR A 168 0.76 -19.28 -12.55
N TYR A 169 1.83 -18.60 -12.13
CA TYR A 169 1.95 -18.08 -10.78
C TYR A 169 0.97 -16.93 -10.51
N GLU A 170 0.77 -16.05 -11.48
CA GLU A 170 -0.26 -15.00 -11.39
C GLU A 170 -1.64 -15.58 -11.17
N ILE A 171 -2.01 -16.59 -11.94
CA ILE A 171 -3.31 -17.27 -11.82
C ILE A 171 -3.47 -17.88 -10.43
N VAL A 172 -2.47 -18.61 -9.94
CA VAL A 172 -2.52 -19.21 -8.59
C VAL A 172 -2.70 -18.14 -7.52
N LYS A 173 -1.94 -17.07 -7.58
CA LYS A 173 -2.06 -15.95 -6.62
C LYS A 173 -3.43 -15.29 -6.69
N GLN A 174 -3.97 -15.11 -7.89
CA GLN A 174 -5.29 -14.54 -8.06
C GLN A 174 -6.39 -15.43 -7.48
N VAL A 175 -6.31 -16.74 -7.66
CA VAL A 175 -7.25 -17.68 -7.04
C VAL A 175 -7.16 -17.60 -5.52
N VAL A 176 -5.96 -17.61 -4.95
CA VAL A 176 -5.76 -17.47 -3.50
C VAL A 176 -6.35 -16.16 -3.01
N TRP A 177 -6.14 -15.06 -3.74
CA TRP A 177 -6.68 -13.74 -3.38
C TRP A 177 -8.20 -13.70 -3.39
N ILE A 178 -8.84 -14.33 -4.39
CA ILE A 178 -10.30 -14.45 -4.46
C ILE A 178 -10.82 -15.24 -3.25
N VAL A 179 -10.20 -16.39 -2.94
CA VAL A 179 -10.57 -17.20 -1.78
C VAL A 179 -10.43 -16.42 -0.48
N MET A 180 -9.34 -15.66 -0.33
CA MET A 180 -9.13 -14.80 0.83
C MET A 180 -10.20 -13.71 0.93
N SER A 181 -10.56 -13.10 -0.18
CA SER A 181 -11.60 -12.05 -0.23
C SER A 181 -12.98 -12.61 0.16
N VAL A 182 -13.33 -13.79 -0.31
CA VAL A 182 -14.56 -14.50 0.09
C VAL A 182 -14.52 -14.81 1.59
N GLY A 183 -13.40 -15.25 2.10
CA GLY A 183 -13.22 -15.50 3.54
C GLY A 183 -13.45 -14.24 4.39
N ILE A 184 -12.96 -13.07 3.94
CA ILE A 184 -13.22 -11.80 4.63
C ILE A 184 -14.71 -11.50 4.67
N ILE A 185 -15.43 -11.66 3.54
CA ILE A 185 -16.88 -11.42 3.48
C ILE A 185 -17.60 -12.31 4.50
N PHE A 186 -17.25 -13.59 4.56
CA PHE A 186 -17.82 -14.53 5.53
C PHE A 186 -17.50 -14.13 6.98
N ALA A 187 -16.27 -13.71 7.26
CA ALA A 187 -15.91 -13.24 8.59
C ALA A 187 -16.71 -12.02 9.02
N LEU A 188 -16.84 -11.03 8.14
CA LEU A 188 -17.61 -9.82 8.41
C LEU A 188 -19.09 -10.11 8.63
N TRP A 189 -19.64 -11.06 7.87
CA TRP A 189 -21.04 -11.47 8.06
C TRP A 189 -21.25 -12.18 9.40
N LYS A 190 -20.41 -13.17 9.70
CA LYS A 190 -20.59 -14.03 10.89
C LYS A 190 -20.27 -13.31 12.19
N TYR A 191 -19.20 -12.52 12.21
CA TYR A 191 -18.60 -11.97 13.42
C TYR A 191 -18.83 -10.46 13.58
N HIS A 192 -19.85 -9.90 12.95
CA HIS A 192 -20.15 -8.47 12.99
C HIS A 192 -20.42 -7.92 14.42
N ALA A 193 -20.73 -8.79 15.37
CA ALA A 193 -20.97 -8.45 16.78
C ALA A 193 -19.77 -8.80 17.72
N ASP A 194 -18.65 -9.32 17.18
CA ASP A 194 -17.46 -9.63 17.98
C ASP A 194 -16.52 -8.43 18.06
N ASP A 195 -16.38 -7.85 19.25
CA ASP A 195 -15.57 -6.62 19.45
C ASP A 195 -14.10 -6.80 19.06
N LYS A 196 -13.51 -8.00 19.24
CA LYS A 196 -12.10 -8.25 18.89
C LYS A 196 -11.90 -8.30 17.38
N LEU A 197 -12.81 -8.96 16.69
CA LEU A 197 -12.77 -9.05 15.22
C LEU A 197 -13.17 -7.73 14.56
N ASN A 198 -14.06 -6.96 15.18
CA ASN A 198 -14.37 -5.61 14.74
C ASN A 198 -13.15 -4.70 14.81
N GLY A 199 -12.27 -4.86 15.80
CA GLY A 199 -11.00 -4.14 15.88
C GLY A 199 -10.08 -4.44 14.69
N ILE A 200 -9.94 -5.72 14.31
CA ILE A 200 -9.14 -6.14 13.14
C ILE A 200 -9.78 -5.65 11.84
N SER A 201 -11.08 -5.78 11.71
CA SER A 201 -11.84 -5.32 10.54
C SER A 201 -11.71 -3.80 10.36
N LEU A 202 -11.78 -3.05 11.46
CA LEU A 202 -11.60 -1.60 11.44
C LEU A 202 -10.18 -1.20 11.04
N ALA A 203 -9.16 -1.98 11.46
CA ALA A 203 -7.78 -1.74 11.05
C ALA A 203 -7.61 -1.95 9.52
N VAL A 204 -8.20 -3.00 8.95
CA VAL A 204 -8.19 -3.23 7.48
C VAL A 204 -8.96 -2.12 6.77
N PHE A 205 -10.15 -1.78 7.24
CA PHE A 205 -10.95 -0.70 6.65
C PHE A 205 -10.23 0.65 6.70
N GLY A 206 -9.65 1.00 7.85
CA GLY A 206 -8.85 2.22 8.01
C GLY A 206 -7.63 2.24 7.09
N GLY A 207 -6.96 1.09 6.92
CA GLY A 207 -5.88 0.93 5.98
C GLY A 207 -6.31 1.14 4.52
N LEU A 208 -7.41 0.54 4.11
CA LEU A 208 -7.97 0.76 2.77
C LEU A 208 -8.38 2.21 2.55
N LEU A 209 -8.98 2.85 3.55
CA LEU A 209 -9.33 4.27 3.49
C LEU A 209 -8.09 5.16 3.39
N PHE A 210 -7.02 4.82 4.12
CA PHE A 210 -5.74 5.50 4.02
C PHE A 210 -5.18 5.40 2.59
N LEU A 211 -5.14 4.20 2.02
CA LEU A 211 -4.66 4.00 0.64
C LEU A 211 -5.55 4.74 -0.37
N LEU A 212 -6.84 4.79 -0.13
CA LEU A 212 -7.78 5.50 -0.99
C LEU A 212 -7.52 7.02 -1.01
N ILE A 213 -7.05 7.60 0.08
CA ILE A 213 -6.77 9.04 0.19
C ILE A 213 -5.36 9.37 -0.32
N PHE A 214 -4.35 8.58 0.06
CA PHE A 214 -2.94 8.96 -0.06
C PHE A 214 -2.18 8.28 -1.19
N GLU A 215 -2.78 7.31 -1.90
CA GLU A 215 -2.09 6.52 -2.91
C GLU A 215 -2.84 6.51 -4.25
N GLY A 216 -2.11 6.21 -5.34
CA GLY A 216 -2.64 6.18 -6.70
C GLY A 216 -3.32 4.88 -7.14
N GLY A 217 -3.71 3.98 -6.20
CA GLY A 217 -4.38 2.71 -6.52
C GLY A 217 -3.42 1.54 -6.77
N LYS A 218 -2.36 1.40 -5.98
CA LYS A 218 -1.35 0.32 -6.10
C LYS A 218 -1.58 -0.79 -5.09
N THR A 219 -1.77 -2.02 -5.56
CA THR A 219 -2.01 -3.22 -4.74
C THR A 219 -0.87 -3.54 -3.78
N ARG A 220 0.38 -3.20 -4.11
CA ARG A 220 1.55 -3.49 -3.26
C ARG A 220 1.45 -2.93 -1.85
N TYR A 221 0.70 -1.87 -1.64
CA TYR A 221 0.55 -1.27 -0.32
C TYR A 221 -0.40 -2.05 0.60
N LEU A 222 -1.20 -2.98 0.06
CA LEU A 222 -2.00 -3.92 0.87
C LEU A 222 -1.15 -4.85 1.72
N ILE A 223 0.13 -5.05 1.39
CA ILE A 223 1.05 -5.90 2.16
C ILE A 223 1.14 -5.48 3.62
N GLN A 224 0.95 -4.19 3.91
CA GLN A 224 0.96 -3.64 5.27
C GLN A 224 -0.19 -4.18 6.13
N PHE A 225 -1.31 -4.55 5.49
CA PHE A 225 -2.52 -5.07 6.14
C PHE A 225 -2.73 -6.56 5.89
N LEU A 226 -1.79 -7.20 5.21
CA LEU A 226 -1.90 -8.61 4.83
C LEU A 226 -2.07 -9.56 6.03
N PRO A 227 -1.37 -9.37 7.17
CA PRO A 227 -1.61 -10.22 8.35
C PRO A 227 -3.06 -10.16 8.85
N GLN A 228 -3.66 -8.97 8.91
CA GLN A 228 -5.05 -8.79 9.32
C GLN A 228 -6.02 -9.38 8.30
N ILE A 229 -5.74 -9.21 7.01
CA ILE A 229 -6.49 -9.80 5.91
C ILE A 229 -6.47 -11.33 6.00
N ILE A 230 -5.32 -11.95 6.24
CA ILE A 230 -5.16 -13.40 6.40
C ILE A 230 -5.96 -13.90 7.61
N ILE A 231 -5.87 -13.23 8.75
CA ILE A 231 -6.61 -13.62 9.96
C ILE A 231 -8.12 -13.59 9.71
N LEU A 232 -8.66 -12.51 9.16
CA LEU A 232 -10.08 -12.39 8.84
C LEU A 232 -10.51 -13.46 7.84
N SER A 233 -9.73 -13.63 6.78
CA SER A 233 -10.01 -14.64 5.76
C SER A 233 -10.04 -16.05 6.34
N ALA A 234 -9.04 -16.42 7.12
CA ALA A 234 -8.96 -17.74 7.75
C ALA A 234 -10.14 -18.01 8.69
N LEU A 235 -10.53 -17.03 9.50
CA LEU A 235 -11.68 -17.14 10.40
C LEU A 235 -12.99 -17.33 9.62
N GLY A 236 -13.20 -16.56 8.56
CA GLY A 236 -14.39 -16.70 7.73
C GLY A 236 -14.45 -18.04 7.00
N LEU A 237 -13.33 -18.48 6.44
CA LEU A 237 -13.27 -19.76 5.73
C LEU A 237 -13.45 -20.97 6.66
N THR A 238 -12.86 -20.96 7.86
CA THR A 238 -12.98 -22.09 8.80
C THR A 238 -14.41 -22.37 9.22
N GLU A 239 -15.27 -21.38 9.22
CA GLU A 239 -16.68 -21.54 9.56
C GLU A 239 -17.44 -22.39 8.53
N TYR A 240 -17.07 -22.25 7.26
CA TYR A 240 -17.74 -22.92 6.12
C TYR A 240 -16.95 -24.13 5.60
N LEU A 241 -15.81 -24.46 6.21
CA LEU A 241 -15.09 -25.66 5.87
C LEU A 241 -15.90 -26.91 6.28
N PRO A 242 -15.91 -27.98 5.44
CA PRO A 242 -16.48 -29.27 5.80
C PRO A 242 -15.88 -29.80 7.11
N ASP A 243 -16.69 -30.49 7.91
CA ASP A 243 -16.28 -30.94 9.26
C ASP A 243 -15.04 -31.86 9.26
N TRP A 244 -14.79 -32.56 8.16
CA TRP A 244 -13.59 -33.39 8.00
C TRP A 244 -12.29 -32.58 7.85
N LEU A 245 -12.37 -31.29 7.46
CA LEU A 245 -11.25 -30.36 7.41
C LEU A 245 -11.10 -29.55 8.71
N LYS A 246 -12.17 -29.47 9.50
CA LYS A 246 -12.09 -28.83 10.81
C LYS A 246 -11.26 -29.75 11.70
N SER A 247 -10.04 -29.35 12.06
CA SER A 247 -9.21 -30.08 13.00
C SER A 247 -10.07 -30.55 14.16
N LYS A 248 -10.02 -31.85 14.52
CA LYS A 248 -10.71 -32.40 15.67
C LYS A 248 -10.25 -31.63 16.90
N LYS A 249 -10.96 -30.58 17.25
CA LYS A 249 -10.76 -29.85 18.49
C LYS A 249 -11.13 -30.80 19.61
N GLY A 250 -10.11 -31.32 20.29
CA GLY A 250 -10.27 -31.88 21.64
C GLY A 250 -10.29 -33.40 21.76
N GLU A 251 -9.30 -34.10 21.24
CA GLU A 251 -8.79 -35.20 22.06
C GLU A 251 -8.06 -34.58 23.25
N LYS A 252 -8.78 -34.50 24.37
CA LYS A 252 -8.19 -34.18 25.65
C LYS A 252 -7.02 -35.15 25.86
N ILE A 253 -5.81 -34.60 25.83
CA ILE A 253 -4.66 -35.29 26.41
C ILE A 253 -5.02 -35.51 27.89
N LYS A 254 -5.39 -36.76 28.22
CA LYS A 254 -5.52 -37.23 29.58
C LYS A 254 -4.13 -37.45 30.16
#